data_15441b199aa447474c761d7968c1a1b7
#
_entry.id   15441b199aa447474c761d7968c1a1b7
#
_cell.length_a   1.000
_cell.length_b   1.000
_cell.length_c   1.000
_cell.angle_alpha   90.00
_cell.angle_beta   90.00
_cell.angle_gamma   90.00
#
_symmetry.space_group_name_H-M   'P 1'
#
loop_
_entity.id
_entity.type
_entity.pdbx_description
1 polymer ?
#
loop_
_entity_poly.entity_id
_entity_poly.type
_entity_poly.pdbx_seq_one_letter_code
_entity_poly.pdbx_strand_id
1 'polypeptide(L)'
;MRNLVDNSGIQAVFLALVFATTSAAAQQNVHAAIVPQASRQAAPAFAVPDSSGKKVQLSDYRGKVVLLNFWATECGGCKLEIPSFIELQSAHKSDSFTIVGVSMDTTYEKLSSPDEAWSKVKPFVADHKINYPILMGDSSLLGAFELRFLPATFLIDKQGRIAATYAGVVDKADVDSNITKLLAEQ
;
A
#
# COMPACT_ATOMS: atom_id res chain seq x y z
N MET A 1 -48.03 31.55 -68.81
CA MET A 1 -47.99 30.15 -68.41
C MET A 1 -46.60 29.84 -67.97
N ARG A 2 -46.35 29.94 -66.71
CA ARG A 2 -45.03 29.59 -66.10
C ARG A 2 -45.31 29.10 -64.69
N ASN A 3 -45.12 27.82 -64.52
CA ASN A 3 -45.20 27.17 -63.23
C ASN A 3 -43.88 27.42 -62.43
N LEU A 4 -44.04 28.08 -61.30
CA LEU A 4 -43.01 28.22 -60.33
C LEU A 4 -43.11 27.01 -59.38
N VAL A 5 -42.09 26.18 -59.38
CA VAL A 5 -41.96 25.09 -58.43
C VAL A 5 -41.18 25.65 -57.25
N ASP A 6 -41.84 25.74 -56.11
CA ASP A 6 -41.24 26.12 -54.81
C ASP A 6 -40.51 24.91 -54.24
N ASN A 7 -39.24 25.06 -54.05
CA ASN A 7 -38.36 24.01 -53.47
C ASN A 7 -38.06 24.35 -52.04
N SER A 8 -38.96 24.01 -51.14
CA SER A 8 -38.76 24.14 -49.69
C SER A 8 -37.82 23.04 -49.19
N GLY A 9 -36.53 23.37 -49.14
CA GLY A 9 -35.52 22.49 -48.59
C GLY A 9 -35.67 22.30 -47.07
N ILE A 10 -36.07 21.11 -46.68
CA ILE A 10 -36.09 20.69 -45.28
C ILE A 10 -34.63 20.43 -44.85
N GLN A 11 -34.05 21.35 -44.08
CA GLN A 11 -32.76 21.13 -43.42
C GLN A 11 -33.00 20.25 -42.20
N ALA A 12 -32.62 18.97 -42.31
CA ALA A 12 -32.58 18.07 -41.18
C ALA A 12 -31.35 18.40 -40.34
N VAL A 13 -31.56 19.01 -39.18
CA VAL A 13 -30.51 19.25 -38.18
C VAL A 13 -30.26 17.92 -37.44
N PHE A 14 -29.18 17.21 -37.79
CA PHE A 14 -28.71 16.09 -37.02
C PHE A 14 -28.03 16.60 -35.75
N LEU A 15 -28.74 16.54 -34.63
CA LEU A 15 -28.18 16.76 -33.32
C LEU A 15 -27.36 15.53 -32.90
N ALA A 16 -26.06 15.55 -33.12
CA ALA A 16 -25.16 14.50 -32.66
C ALA A 16 -25.04 14.59 -31.13
N LEU A 17 -25.72 13.72 -30.40
CA LEU A 17 -25.47 13.50 -28.97
C LEU A 17 -24.09 12.83 -28.79
N VAL A 18 -23.09 13.60 -28.44
CA VAL A 18 -21.80 13.08 -27.99
C VAL A 18 -21.98 12.57 -26.55
N PHE A 19 -22.17 11.26 -26.40
CA PHE A 19 -22.04 10.61 -25.09
C PHE A 19 -20.60 10.62 -24.71
N ALA A 20 -20.18 11.55 -23.85
CA ALA A 20 -18.89 11.50 -23.19
C ALA A 20 -18.92 10.34 -22.18
N THR A 21 -18.42 9.18 -22.59
CA THR A 21 -18.15 8.07 -21.67
C THR A 21 -16.96 8.47 -20.82
N THR A 22 -17.22 9.00 -19.63
CA THR A 22 -16.19 9.14 -18.60
C THR A 22 -15.81 7.75 -18.13
N SER A 23 -14.75 7.19 -18.73
CA SER A 23 -14.11 5.98 -18.23
C SER A 23 -13.47 6.33 -16.89
N ALA A 24 -14.16 6.05 -15.79
CA ALA A 24 -13.53 6.04 -14.48
C ALA A 24 -12.47 4.93 -14.54
N ALA A 25 -11.19 5.31 -14.58
CA ALA A 25 -10.10 4.35 -14.43
C ALA A 25 -10.26 3.71 -13.05
N ALA A 26 -10.79 2.50 -13.00
CA ALA A 26 -10.85 1.73 -11.79
C ALA A 26 -9.42 1.54 -11.30
N GLN A 27 -9.12 2.02 -10.11
CA GLN A 27 -7.83 1.82 -9.47
C GLN A 27 -7.67 0.33 -9.23
N GLN A 28 -6.81 -0.31 -10.03
CA GLN A 28 -6.59 -1.75 -9.91
C GLN A 28 -5.76 -2.02 -8.67
N ASN A 29 -6.32 -2.77 -7.73
CA ASN A 29 -5.60 -3.26 -6.58
C ASN A 29 -4.55 -4.31 -7.03
N VAL A 30 -3.42 -4.34 -6.33
CA VAL A 30 -2.29 -5.22 -6.65
C VAL A 30 -2.47 -6.58 -5.99
N HIS A 31 -2.25 -7.64 -6.77
CA HIS A 31 -2.19 -9.03 -6.32
C HIS A 31 -0.75 -9.53 -6.41
N ALA A 32 -0.37 -10.47 -5.54
CA ALA A 32 0.94 -11.09 -5.57
C ALA A 32 0.86 -12.61 -5.33
N ALA A 33 1.55 -13.36 -6.17
CA ALA A 33 1.74 -14.79 -5.92
C ALA A 33 2.78 -15.03 -4.81
N ILE A 34 2.55 -16.03 -3.97
CA ILE A 34 3.54 -16.47 -2.98
C ILE A 34 4.72 -17.12 -3.71
N VAL A 35 5.92 -16.61 -3.43
CA VAL A 35 7.19 -17.22 -3.85
C VAL A 35 7.34 -18.58 -3.17
N PRO A 36 7.68 -19.67 -3.92
CA PRO A 36 7.95 -20.97 -3.33
C PRO A 36 9.02 -20.89 -2.24
N GLN A 37 8.82 -21.59 -1.13
CA GLN A 37 9.65 -21.47 0.09
C GLN A 37 11.15 -21.62 -0.18
N ALA A 38 11.54 -22.55 -1.06
CA ALA A 38 12.93 -22.80 -1.45
C ALA A 38 13.58 -21.65 -2.25
N SER A 39 12.77 -20.77 -2.85
CA SER A 39 13.23 -19.67 -3.71
C SER A 39 13.19 -18.30 -3.03
N ARG A 40 12.70 -18.22 -1.78
CA ARG A 40 12.59 -16.96 -1.04
C ARG A 40 13.95 -16.43 -0.64
N GLN A 41 14.15 -15.15 -0.88
CA GLN A 41 15.35 -14.42 -0.45
C GLN A 41 15.14 -13.82 0.94
N ALA A 42 16.22 -13.70 1.72
CA ALA A 42 16.19 -13.00 2.99
C ALA A 42 15.76 -11.53 2.77
N ALA A 43 14.83 -11.06 3.60
CA ALA A 43 14.48 -9.64 3.58
C ALA A 43 15.69 -8.81 4.05
N PRO A 44 15.92 -7.61 3.48
CA PRO A 44 16.96 -6.71 3.92
C PRO A 44 16.85 -6.41 5.42
N ALA A 45 17.98 -6.46 6.12
CA ALA A 45 18.02 -6.09 7.53
C ALA A 45 17.88 -4.57 7.69
N PHE A 46 17.18 -4.15 8.73
CA PHE A 46 17.11 -2.74 9.14
C PHE A 46 17.08 -2.63 10.67
N ALA A 47 17.37 -1.43 11.16
CA ALA A 47 17.22 -1.04 12.55
C ALA A 47 16.78 0.42 12.61
N VAL A 48 15.49 0.68 12.82
CA VAL A 48 14.88 2.01 12.80
C VAL A 48 14.08 2.28 14.08
N PRO A 49 13.90 3.55 14.49
CA PRO A 49 13.25 3.86 15.76
C PRO A 49 11.72 3.73 15.67
N ASP A 50 11.13 3.30 16.78
CA ASP A 50 9.70 3.48 17.06
C ASP A 50 9.40 4.90 17.62
N SER A 51 8.15 5.16 17.98
CA SER A 51 7.70 6.46 18.51
C SER A 51 8.26 6.83 19.88
N SER A 52 8.92 5.90 20.58
CA SER A 52 9.65 6.12 21.84
C SER A 52 11.15 6.34 21.63
N GLY A 53 11.64 6.21 20.40
CA GLY A 53 13.06 6.26 20.05
C GLY A 53 13.79 4.91 20.23
N LYS A 54 13.09 3.84 20.63
CA LYS A 54 13.66 2.51 20.73
C LYS A 54 13.93 1.98 19.31
N LYS A 55 15.17 1.51 19.08
CA LYS A 55 15.51 0.82 17.83
C LYS A 55 14.83 -0.54 17.76
N VAL A 56 14.14 -0.75 16.65
CA VAL A 56 13.43 -1.98 16.31
C VAL A 56 14.06 -2.54 15.03
N GLN A 57 14.32 -3.84 15.03
CA GLN A 57 14.92 -4.56 13.92
C GLN A 57 13.91 -5.54 13.30
N LEU A 58 14.06 -5.85 12.02
CA LEU A 58 13.24 -6.89 11.40
C LEU A 58 13.44 -8.26 12.08
N SER A 59 14.64 -8.53 12.56
CA SER A 59 14.97 -9.75 13.31
C SER A 59 14.19 -9.93 14.62
N ASP A 60 13.65 -8.84 15.20
CA ASP A 60 12.84 -8.90 16.42
C ASP A 60 11.48 -9.60 16.18
N TYR A 61 11.11 -9.75 14.91
CA TYR A 61 9.88 -10.41 14.47
C TYR A 61 10.11 -11.85 13.98
N ARG A 62 11.26 -12.45 14.22
CA ARG A 62 11.50 -13.87 13.86
C ARG A 62 10.45 -14.78 14.48
N GLY A 63 10.02 -15.80 13.71
CA GLY A 63 8.94 -16.70 14.11
C GLY A 63 7.54 -16.19 13.80
N LYS A 64 7.41 -14.92 13.31
CA LYS A 64 6.14 -14.33 12.88
C LYS A 64 6.10 -14.18 11.37
N VAL A 65 4.92 -14.29 10.80
CA VAL A 65 4.62 -13.73 9.49
C VAL A 65 4.47 -12.21 9.65
N VAL A 66 5.21 -11.44 8.86
CA VAL A 66 5.21 -9.98 8.95
C VAL A 66 4.69 -9.38 7.65
N LEU A 67 3.68 -8.52 7.72
CA LEU A 67 3.30 -7.64 6.63
C LEU A 67 4.01 -6.31 6.86
N LEU A 68 5.12 -6.11 6.16
CA LEU A 68 5.95 -4.91 6.23
C LEU A 68 5.47 -3.92 5.17
N ASN A 69 4.86 -2.82 5.61
CA ASN A 69 4.31 -1.79 4.72
C ASN A 69 5.10 -0.49 4.82
N PHE A 70 5.60 -0.01 3.68
CA PHE A 70 6.23 1.31 3.54
C PHE A 70 5.18 2.32 3.07
N TRP A 71 5.01 3.39 3.82
CA TRP A 71 3.94 4.37 3.64
C TRP A 71 4.35 5.78 4.05
N ALA A 72 3.51 6.80 3.78
CA ALA A 72 3.66 8.16 4.29
C ALA A 72 2.30 8.81 4.51
N THR A 73 2.24 9.84 5.38
CA THR A 73 0.99 10.53 5.74
C THR A 73 0.36 11.25 4.54
N GLU A 74 1.16 11.76 3.59
CA GLU A 74 0.66 12.45 2.39
C GLU A 74 0.53 11.54 1.16
N CYS A 75 0.74 10.24 1.32
CA CYS A 75 0.56 9.27 0.26
C CYS A 75 -0.92 8.85 0.12
N GLY A 76 -1.58 9.28 -0.96
CA GLY A 76 -3.00 8.98 -1.19
C GLY A 76 -3.33 7.49 -1.26
N GLY A 77 -2.53 6.70 -1.99
CA GLY A 77 -2.70 5.24 -2.08
C GLY A 77 -2.51 4.55 -0.73
N CYS A 78 -1.57 5.05 0.11
CA CYS A 78 -1.32 4.50 1.43
C CYS A 78 -2.56 4.67 2.35
N LYS A 79 -3.23 5.83 2.27
CA LYS A 79 -4.45 6.10 3.05
C LYS A 79 -5.58 5.12 2.70
N LEU A 80 -5.64 4.62 1.47
CA LEU A 80 -6.64 3.65 1.02
C LEU A 80 -6.42 2.25 1.63
N GLU A 81 -5.18 1.86 1.94
CA GLU A 81 -4.85 0.53 2.49
C GLU A 81 -5.06 0.42 3.99
N ILE A 82 -4.90 1.53 4.74
CA ILE A 82 -4.90 1.53 6.21
C ILE A 82 -6.12 0.84 6.81
N PRO A 83 -7.37 1.09 6.36
CA PRO A 83 -8.54 0.38 6.90
C PRO A 83 -8.43 -1.14 6.76
N SER A 84 -7.97 -1.61 5.58
CA SER A 84 -7.75 -3.03 5.31
C SER A 84 -6.70 -3.64 6.24
N PHE A 85 -5.61 -2.93 6.50
CA PHE A 85 -4.56 -3.39 7.40
C PHE A 85 -5.00 -3.44 8.86
N ILE A 86 -5.81 -2.49 9.32
CA ILE A 86 -6.41 -2.53 10.66
C ILE A 86 -7.29 -3.77 10.84
N GLU A 87 -8.09 -4.10 9.81
CA GLU A 87 -8.93 -5.30 9.81
C GLU A 87 -8.08 -6.58 9.79
N LEU A 88 -7.06 -6.66 8.93
CA LEU A 88 -6.15 -7.82 8.86
C LEU A 88 -5.38 -8.03 10.18
N GLN A 89 -4.87 -6.95 10.79
CA GLN A 89 -4.21 -7.04 12.10
C GLN A 89 -5.16 -7.56 13.18
N SER A 90 -6.42 -7.17 13.12
CA SER A 90 -7.45 -7.63 14.08
C SER A 90 -7.85 -9.08 13.83
N ALA A 91 -8.03 -9.46 12.55
CA ALA A 91 -8.46 -10.80 12.15
C ALA A 91 -7.40 -11.87 12.47
N HIS A 92 -6.12 -11.54 12.25
CA HIS A 92 -4.98 -12.42 12.52
C HIS A 92 -4.30 -12.14 13.85
N LYS A 93 -5.04 -11.63 14.85
CA LYS A 93 -4.51 -11.30 16.17
C LYS A 93 -4.00 -12.55 16.86
N SER A 94 -2.75 -12.89 16.61
CA SER A 94 -2.05 -14.03 17.22
C SER A 94 -0.59 -13.66 17.43
N ASP A 95 0.12 -14.48 18.22
CA ASP A 95 1.57 -14.30 18.43
C ASP A 95 2.40 -14.59 17.18
N SER A 96 1.78 -15.18 16.14
CA SER A 96 2.47 -15.62 14.91
C SER A 96 2.33 -14.66 13.72
N PHE A 97 1.61 -13.53 13.86
CA PHE A 97 1.43 -12.51 12.82
C PHE A 97 1.54 -11.10 13.38
N THR A 98 2.05 -10.19 12.58
CA THR A 98 1.97 -8.75 12.83
C THR A 98 2.11 -7.95 11.54
N ILE A 99 1.45 -6.81 11.48
CA ILE A 99 1.77 -5.76 10.52
C ILE A 99 2.81 -4.84 11.16
N VAL A 100 3.74 -4.34 10.35
CA VAL A 100 4.70 -3.31 10.74
C VAL A 100 4.66 -2.22 9.68
N GLY A 101 4.17 -1.04 10.04
CA GLY A 101 4.18 0.13 9.18
C GLY A 101 5.50 0.88 9.34
N VAL A 102 6.21 1.11 8.25
CA VAL A 102 7.42 1.95 8.22
C VAL A 102 7.05 3.26 7.53
N SER A 103 6.93 4.33 8.32
CA SER A 103 6.72 5.68 7.79
C SER A 103 7.97 6.15 7.08
N MET A 104 7.80 6.58 5.85
CA MET A 104 8.84 7.21 5.03
C MET A 104 8.69 8.74 4.96
N ASP A 105 7.91 9.34 5.87
CA ASP A 105 7.60 10.78 5.85
C ASP A 105 8.84 11.65 5.82
N THR A 106 9.90 11.29 6.58
CA THR A 106 11.17 12.02 6.57
C THR A 106 11.74 12.15 5.15
N THR A 107 11.67 11.08 4.37
CA THR A 107 12.24 11.04 3.01
C THR A 107 11.24 11.50 1.95
N TYR A 108 9.98 11.05 2.06
CA TYR A 108 8.92 11.33 1.10
C TYR A 108 8.55 12.82 1.07
N GLU A 109 8.46 13.45 2.24
CA GLU A 109 8.13 14.86 2.39
C GLU A 109 9.37 15.75 2.54
N LYS A 110 10.58 15.17 2.50
CA LYS A 110 11.86 15.89 2.66
C LYS A 110 11.92 16.69 3.97
N LEU A 111 11.42 16.10 5.06
CA LEU A 111 11.42 16.73 6.37
C LEU A 111 12.84 16.79 6.94
N SER A 112 13.10 17.78 7.78
CA SER A 112 14.44 18.08 8.29
C SER A 112 14.91 17.12 9.38
N SER A 113 13.99 16.42 10.05
CA SER A 113 14.31 15.50 11.14
C SER A 113 13.24 14.43 11.37
N PRO A 114 13.61 13.31 12.03
CA PRO A 114 12.64 12.32 12.48
C PRO A 114 11.60 12.88 13.45
N ASP A 115 11.95 13.86 14.29
CA ASP A 115 11.02 14.49 15.24
C ASP A 115 9.92 15.28 14.52
N GLU A 116 10.28 15.97 13.45
CA GLU A 116 9.31 16.66 12.58
C GLU A 116 8.36 15.63 11.94
N ALA A 117 8.89 14.52 11.43
CA ALA A 117 8.06 13.45 10.88
C ALA A 117 7.12 12.86 11.95
N TRP A 118 7.63 12.57 13.16
CA TRP A 118 6.79 12.08 14.26
C TRP A 118 5.69 13.05 14.67
N SER A 119 5.89 14.37 14.53
CA SER A 119 4.87 15.38 14.82
C SER A 119 3.64 15.26 13.89
N LYS A 120 3.81 14.73 12.68
CA LYS A 120 2.74 14.43 11.72
C LYS A 120 2.20 12.99 11.89
N VAL A 121 3.10 12.02 12.03
CA VAL A 121 2.75 10.60 12.06
C VAL A 121 1.95 10.24 13.32
N LYS A 122 2.31 10.76 14.51
CA LYS A 122 1.60 10.41 15.75
C LYS A 122 0.11 10.81 15.73
N PRO A 123 -0.28 12.06 15.37
CA PRO A 123 -1.69 12.41 15.22
C PRO A 123 -2.39 11.55 14.16
N PHE A 124 -1.75 11.34 13.01
CA PHE A 124 -2.32 10.53 11.93
C PHE A 124 -2.63 9.10 12.40
N VAL A 125 -1.72 8.46 13.12
CA VAL A 125 -1.90 7.12 13.69
C VAL A 125 -3.10 7.08 14.66
N ALA A 126 -3.22 8.11 15.50
CA ALA A 126 -4.33 8.22 16.46
C ALA A 126 -5.68 8.43 15.76
N ASP A 127 -5.75 9.36 14.79
CA ASP A 127 -6.97 9.71 14.07
C ASP A 127 -7.50 8.53 13.23
N HIS A 128 -6.61 7.78 12.61
CA HIS A 128 -6.95 6.60 11.81
C HIS A 128 -7.08 5.32 12.63
N LYS A 129 -6.82 5.37 13.96
CA LYS A 129 -6.90 4.23 14.89
C LYS A 129 -6.03 3.05 14.44
N ILE A 130 -4.84 3.34 13.92
CA ILE A 130 -3.90 2.31 13.49
C ILE A 130 -3.52 1.44 14.70
N ASN A 131 -3.70 0.13 14.57
CA ASN A 131 -3.62 -0.85 15.65
C ASN A 131 -2.39 -1.78 15.55
N TYR A 132 -1.39 -1.36 14.80
CA TYR A 132 -0.14 -2.10 14.59
C TYR A 132 1.09 -1.20 14.78
N PRO A 133 2.28 -1.76 15.03
CA PRO A 133 3.51 -0.99 15.23
C PRO A 133 3.84 -0.08 14.04
N ILE A 134 4.24 1.16 14.36
CA ILE A 134 4.76 2.13 13.39
C ILE A 134 6.20 2.48 13.75
N LEU A 135 7.06 2.41 12.74
CA LEU A 135 8.49 2.73 12.81
C LEU A 135 8.76 3.94 11.90
N MET A 136 9.84 4.67 12.17
CA MET A 136 10.30 5.77 11.31
C MET A 136 11.44 5.30 10.43
N GLY A 137 11.18 5.20 9.13
CA GLY A 137 12.18 4.87 8.13
C GLY A 137 13.06 6.05 7.74
N ASP A 138 14.17 5.74 7.10
CA ASP A 138 15.10 6.69 6.53
C ASP A 138 15.46 6.34 5.08
N SER A 139 16.29 7.17 4.44
CA SER A 139 16.67 7.00 3.04
C SER A 139 17.44 5.71 2.72
N SER A 140 18.06 5.06 3.72
CA SER A 140 18.78 3.80 3.51
C SER A 140 17.84 2.67 3.08
N LEU A 141 16.58 2.72 3.54
CA LEU A 141 15.56 1.72 3.21
C LEU A 141 15.11 1.80 1.75
N LEU A 142 15.23 2.97 1.10
CA LEU A 142 14.89 3.12 -0.33
C LEU A 142 15.72 2.16 -1.20
N GLY A 143 17.03 2.13 -0.98
CA GLY A 143 17.92 1.23 -1.71
C GLY A 143 17.81 -0.22 -1.25
N ALA A 144 17.74 -0.45 0.08
CA ALA A 144 17.69 -1.79 0.64
C ALA A 144 16.47 -2.60 0.17
N PHE A 145 15.29 -1.98 0.10
CA PHE A 145 14.03 -2.59 -0.35
C PHE A 145 13.66 -2.23 -1.79
N GLU A 146 14.54 -1.56 -2.54
CA GLU A 146 14.30 -1.12 -3.91
C GLU A 146 13.01 -0.31 -4.07
N LEU A 147 12.69 0.53 -3.07
CA LEU A 147 11.45 1.30 -3.03
C LEU A 147 11.47 2.40 -4.11
N ARG A 148 10.62 2.26 -5.12
CA ARG A 148 10.50 3.23 -6.23
C ARG A 148 9.32 4.19 -6.04
N PHE A 149 8.30 3.76 -5.31
CA PHE A 149 7.07 4.52 -4.99
C PHE A 149 6.39 3.94 -3.75
N LEU A 150 5.43 4.67 -3.21
CA LEU A 150 4.57 4.26 -2.10
C LEU A 150 3.12 4.13 -2.58
N PRO A 151 2.34 3.21 -1.97
CA PRO A 151 2.74 2.24 -0.96
C PRO A 151 3.54 1.09 -1.56
N ALA A 152 4.40 0.46 -0.75
CA ALA A 152 5.07 -0.78 -1.07
C ALA A 152 4.95 -1.74 0.13
N THR A 153 4.51 -2.98 -0.13
CA THR A 153 4.23 -3.95 0.92
C THR A 153 4.95 -5.25 0.64
N PHE A 154 5.61 -5.77 1.67
CA PHE A 154 6.32 -7.06 1.63
C PHE A 154 5.69 -8.01 2.64
N LEU A 155 5.32 -9.18 2.19
CA LEU A 155 4.90 -10.26 3.07
C LEU A 155 6.12 -11.14 3.36
N ILE A 156 6.50 -11.22 4.64
CA ILE A 156 7.72 -11.85 5.12
C ILE A 156 7.35 -13.09 5.93
N ASP A 157 8.00 -14.21 5.65
CA ASP A 157 7.76 -15.48 6.33
C ASP A 157 8.40 -15.54 7.74
N LYS A 158 8.08 -16.60 8.50
CA LYS A 158 8.58 -16.81 9.87
C LYS A 158 10.11 -16.87 9.96
N GLN A 159 10.78 -17.19 8.85
CA GLN A 159 12.23 -17.22 8.74
C GLN A 159 12.84 -15.87 8.30
N GLY A 160 11.98 -14.83 8.12
CA GLY A 160 12.41 -13.49 7.72
C GLY A 160 12.79 -13.38 6.24
N ARG A 161 12.17 -14.17 5.36
CA ARG A 161 12.38 -14.15 3.92
C ARG A 161 11.16 -13.56 3.21
N ILE A 162 11.37 -12.84 2.13
CA ILE A 162 10.29 -12.24 1.33
C ILE A 162 9.51 -13.36 0.64
N ALA A 163 8.23 -13.47 0.98
CA ALA A 163 7.30 -14.42 0.39
C ALA A 163 6.41 -13.82 -0.69
N ALA A 164 6.09 -12.51 -0.60
CA ALA A 164 5.38 -11.77 -1.64
C ALA A 164 5.73 -10.28 -1.58
N THR A 165 5.63 -9.59 -2.72
CA THR A 165 5.85 -8.14 -2.83
C THR A 165 4.68 -7.51 -3.58
N TYR A 166 4.12 -6.46 -3.02
CA TYR A 166 3.04 -5.66 -3.59
C TYR A 166 3.55 -4.24 -3.84
N ALA A 167 3.48 -3.79 -5.06
CA ALA A 167 3.90 -2.45 -5.47
C ALA A 167 2.66 -1.63 -5.86
N GLY A 168 2.12 -0.86 -4.93
CA GLY A 168 0.85 -0.13 -5.04
C GLY A 168 -0.20 -0.61 -4.06
N VAL A 169 -1.44 -0.13 -4.19
CA VAL A 169 -2.56 -0.43 -3.29
C VAL A 169 -2.92 -1.92 -3.40
N VAL A 170 -2.83 -2.63 -2.28
CA VAL A 170 -3.05 -4.08 -2.23
C VAL A 170 -4.52 -4.46 -2.36
N ASP A 171 -4.79 -5.66 -2.92
CA ASP A 171 -6.07 -6.33 -2.73
C ASP A 171 -6.09 -7.03 -1.36
N LYS A 172 -7.05 -6.63 -0.50
CA LYS A 172 -7.16 -7.17 0.87
C LYS A 172 -7.36 -8.68 0.90
N ALA A 173 -8.21 -9.21 0.00
CA ALA A 173 -8.53 -10.64 0.00
C ALA A 173 -7.33 -11.48 -0.44
N ASP A 174 -6.53 -10.97 -1.40
CA ASP A 174 -5.28 -11.60 -1.81
C ASP A 174 -4.26 -11.63 -0.65
N VAL A 175 -4.06 -10.50 0.01
CA VAL A 175 -3.15 -10.42 1.18
C VAL A 175 -3.60 -11.36 2.29
N ASP A 176 -4.89 -11.39 2.64
CA ASP A 176 -5.47 -12.27 3.67
C ASP A 176 -5.24 -13.75 3.35
N SER A 177 -5.51 -14.15 2.10
CA SER A 177 -5.22 -15.49 1.61
C SER A 177 -3.75 -15.85 1.75
N ASN A 178 -2.86 -14.93 1.39
CA ASN A 178 -1.42 -15.15 1.45
C ASN A 178 -0.88 -15.19 2.88
N ILE A 179 -1.40 -14.37 3.80
CA ILE A 179 -1.11 -14.47 5.25
C ILE A 179 -1.50 -15.86 5.76
N THR A 180 -2.72 -16.31 5.46
CA THR A 180 -3.23 -17.62 5.91
C THR A 180 -2.34 -18.78 5.43
N LYS A 181 -1.88 -18.75 4.16
CA LYS A 181 -0.96 -19.76 3.63
C LYS A 181 0.36 -19.76 4.40
N LEU A 182 0.97 -18.59 4.65
CA LEU A 182 2.25 -18.50 5.36
C LEU A 182 2.13 -18.90 6.84
N LEU A 183 1.00 -18.63 7.48
CA LEU A 183 0.75 -19.07 8.86
C LEU A 183 0.70 -20.59 8.96
N ALA A 184 0.19 -21.28 7.93
CA ALA A 184 0.12 -22.74 7.86
C ALA A 184 1.47 -23.41 7.55
N GLU A 185 2.47 -22.66 7.06
CA GLU A 185 3.82 -23.20 6.84
C GLU A 185 4.56 -23.46 8.17
N GLN A 186 5.31 -24.57 8.18
CA GLN A 186 6.16 -24.99 9.30
C GLN A 186 7.56 -24.40 9.23
#